data_ac87a934663ffa4427e550fa07eb5b1b
#
_entry.id   ac87a934663ffa4427e550fa07eb5b1b
#
_cell.length_a   1.000
_cell.length_b   1.000
_cell.length_c   1.000
_cell.angle_alpha   90.00
_cell.angle_beta   90.00
_cell.angle_gamma   90.00
#
_symmetry.space_group_name_H-M   'P 1'
#
loop_
_entity.id
_entity.type
_entity.pdbx_description
1 polymer ?
#
loop_
_entity_poly.entity_id
_entity_poly.type
_entity_poly.pdbx_seq_one_letter_code
_entity_poly.pdbx_strand_id
1 'polypeptide(L)'
;MKVLITGVAGFIGFSLANYLINSKKNIKVFGIDNYDNYYSVSLKKNRIRFLSKNKKFSFSRIDITKNENLKKYFKNKKFDLVFHFAAQ
;
A
#
# COMPACT_ATOMS: atom_id res chain seq x y z
N MET A 1 -12.63 7.12 -6.16
CA MET A 1 -11.81 6.04 -6.75
C MET A 1 -10.99 5.36 -5.68
N LYS A 2 -10.97 4.05 -5.68
CA LYS A 2 -10.16 3.26 -4.75
C LYS A 2 -8.99 2.62 -5.50
N VAL A 3 -7.79 2.85 -5.01
CA VAL A 3 -6.56 2.34 -5.62
C VAL A 3 -5.83 1.47 -4.62
N LEU A 4 -5.42 0.28 -5.04
CA LEU A 4 -4.59 -0.61 -4.22
C LEU A 4 -3.15 -0.56 -4.73
N ILE A 5 -2.20 -0.43 -3.81
CA ILE A 5 -0.78 -0.50 -4.14
C ILE A 5 -0.14 -1.59 -3.29
N THR A 6 0.38 -2.64 -3.94
CA THR A 6 1.17 -3.66 -3.26
C THR A 6 2.63 -3.22 -3.27
N GLY A 7 3.38 -3.55 -2.22
CA GLY A 7 4.75 -3.08 -2.07
C GLY A 7 4.81 -1.59 -1.77
N VAL A 8 3.82 -1.07 -1.07
CA VAL A 8 3.65 0.36 -0.84
C VAL A 8 4.75 0.97 0.02
N ALA A 9 5.44 0.16 0.83
CA ALA A 9 6.55 0.65 1.65
C ALA A 9 7.86 0.75 0.86
N GLY A 10 7.92 0.18 -0.36
CA GLY A 10 9.05 0.34 -1.25
C GLY A 10 9.09 1.74 -1.85
N PHE A 11 10.23 2.08 -2.47
CA PHE A 11 10.43 3.45 -2.97
C PHE A 11 9.38 3.84 -4.01
N ILE A 12 9.15 2.99 -5.00
CA ILE A 12 8.22 3.31 -6.10
C ILE A 12 6.78 3.35 -5.60
N GLY A 13 6.39 2.33 -4.82
CA GLY A 13 5.02 2.27 -4.27
C GLY A 13 4.73 3.45 -3.35
N PHE A 14 5.67 3.80 -2.48
CA PHE A 14 5.54 4.95 -1.60
C PHE A 14 5.38 6.25 -2.40
N SER A 15 6.21 6.44 -3.43
CA SER A 15 6.18 7.66 -4.23
C SER A 15 4.85 7.81 -4.95
N LEU A 16 4.32 6.71 -5.52
CA LEU A 16 3.03 6.74 -6.18
C LEU A 16 1.90 7.02 -5.19
N ALA A 17 1.92 6.36 -4.03
CA ALA A 17 0.90 6.59 -3.00
C ALA A 17 0.88 8.06 -2.57
N ASN A 18 2.06 8.61 -2.33
CA ASN A 18 2.17 10.02 -1.92
C ASN A 18 1.63 10.95 -2.99
N TYR A 19 1.94 10.69 -4.25
CA TYR A 19 1.42 11.48 -5.35
C TYR A 19 -0.11 11.44 -5.40
N LEU A 20 -0.69 10.24 -5.29
CA LEU A 20 -2.13 10.07 -5.43
C LEU A 20 -2.92 10.69 -4.28
N ILE A 21 -2.47 10.51 -3.03
CA ILE A 21 -3.19 11.06 -1.88
C ILE A 21 -3.10 12.58 -1.80
N ASN A 22 -2.09 13.17 -2.42
CA ASN A 22 -1.94 14.63 -2.45
C ASN A 22 -2.55 15.25 -3.71
N SER A 23 -3.10 14.46 -4.60
CA SER A 23 -3.77 14.98 -5.78
C SER A 23 -5.10 15.63 -5.37
N LYS A 24 -5.59 16.52 -6.22
CA LYS A 24 -6.89 17.17 -5.98
C LYS A 24 -8.07 16.24 -6.24
N LYS A 25 -7.82 15.06 -6.84
CA LYS A 25 -8.88 14.10 -7.13
C LYS A 25 -9.27 13.36 -5.86
N ASN A 26 -10.50 12.90 -5.82
CA ASN A 26 -10.99 12.10 -4.68
C ASN A 26 -10.52 10.65 -4.83
N ILE A 27 -9.28 10.39 -4.45
CA ILE A 27 -8.65 9.07 -4.54
C ILE A 27 -8.32 8.58 -3.15
N LYS A 28 -8.82 7.39 -2.82
CA LYS A 28 -8.42 6.68 -1.60
C LYS A 28 -7.41 5.61 -1.97
N VAL A 29 -6.27 5.60 -1.28
CA VAL A 29 -5.19 4.65 -1.54
C VAL A 29 -5.13 3.63 -0.41
N PHE A 30 -5.18 2.36 -0.80
CA PHE A 30 -5.01 1.24 0.12
C PHE A 30 -3.65 0.63 -0.19
N GLY A 31 -2.77 0.60 0.80
CA GLY A 31 -1.44 0.05 0.63
C GLY A 31 -1.27 -1.23 1.40
N ILE A 32 -0.62 -2.22 0.81
CA ILE A 32 -0.22 -3.44 1.51
C ILE A 32 1.26 -3.69 1.31
N ASP A 33 1.89 -4.27 2.34
CA ASP A 33 3.30 -4.60 2.34
C ASP A 33 3.56 -5.57 3.47
N ASN A 34 4.56 -6.42 3.33
CA ASN A 34 4.94 -7.33 4.42
C ASN A 34 6.23 -6.90 5.12
N TYR A 35 6.79 -5.75 4.75
CA TYR A 35 8.05 -5.24 5.28
C TYR A 35 9.20 -6.21 5.06
N ASP A 36 9.34 -6.67 3.84
CA ASP A 36 10.43 -7.55 3.45
C ASP A 36 11.78 -6.98 3.88
N ASN A 37 12.70 -7.87 4.27
CA ASN A 37 13.99 -7.49 4.87
C ASN A 37 15.10 -7.16 3.87
N TYR A 38 14.81 -6.97 2.61
CA TYR A 38 15.85 -6.66 1.62
C TYR A 38 16.60 -5.36 1.95
N TYR A 39 15.95 -4.44 2.63
CA TYR A 39 16.60 -3.25 3.16
C TYR A 39 15.80 -2.77 4.39
N SER A 40 16.24 -1.69 4.98
CA SER A 40 15.77 -1.24 6.29
C SER A 40 14.26 -1.28 6.49
N VAL A 41 13.81 -2.13 7.42
CA VAL A 41 12.41 -2.17 7.85
C VAL A 41 12.03 -0.84 8.53
N SER A 42 12.97 -0.20 9.23
CA SER A 42 12.73 1.11 9.84
C SER A 42 12.38 2.15 8.80
N LEU A 43 13.09 2.16 7.68
CA LEU A 43 12.79 3.08 6.59
C LEU A 43 11.39 2.84 6.04
N LYS A 44 11.03 1.58 5.84
CA LYS A 44 9.70 1.22 5.33
C LYS A 44 8.61 1.65 6.30
N LYS A 45 8.79 1.42 7.59
CA LYS A 45 7.82 1.84 8.61
C LYS A 45 7.66 3.35 8.65
N ASN A 46 8.75 4.09 8.48
CA ASN A 46 8.71 5.54 8.47
C ASN A 46 7.93 6.06 7.26
N ARG A 47 8.09 5.43 6.10
CA ARG A 47 7.32 5.78 4.90
C ARG A 47 5.82 5.58 5.13
N ILE A 48 5.44 4.45 5.73
CA ILE A 48 4.04 4.16 6.01
C ILE A 48 3.48 5.14 7.04
N ARG A 49 4.26 5.48 8.06
CA ARG A 49 3.86 6.46 9.07
C ARG A 49 3.60 7.83 8.41
N PHE A 50 4.47 8.22 7.49
CA PHE A 50 4.30 9.47 6.77
C PHE A 50 3.00 9.49 5.95
N LEU A 51 2.74 8.42 5.19
CA LEU A 51 1.52 8.33 4.40
C LEU A 51 0.27 8.30 5.27
N SER A 52 0.35 7.63 6.41
CA SER A 52 -0.80 7.41 7.30
C SER A 52 -1.30 8.69 7.98
N LYS A 53 -0.57 9.77 7.88
CA LYS A 53 -1.04 11.08 8.34
C LYS A 53 -2.16 11.61 7.46
N ASN A 54 -2.30 11.10 6.26
CA ASN A 54 -3.35 11.52 5.32
C ASN A 54 -4.54 10.56 5.42
N LYS A 55 -5.74 11.11 5.59
CA LYS A 55 -6.97 10.32 5.74
C LYS A 55 -7.30 9.48 4.51
N LYS A 56 -6.75 9.83 3.36
CA LYS A 56 -6.99 9.08 2.12
C LYS A 56 -6.16 7.80 2.04
N PHE A 57 -5.24 7.56 2.96
CA PHE A 57 -4.36 6.40 2.94
C PHE A 57 -4.73 5.42 4.05
N SER A 58 -4.79 4.13 3.70
CA SER A 58 -4.98 3.03 4.65
C SER A 58 -3.94 1.96 4.38
N PHE A 59 -3.33 1.44 5.44
CA PHE A 59 -2.28 0.43 5.32
C PHE A 59 -2.69 -0.87 6.00
N SER A 60 -2.31 -1.99 5.38
CA SER A 60 -2.41 -3.32 6.00
C SER A 60 -1.12 -4.09 5.75
N ARG A 61 -0.60 -4.71 6.79
CA ARG A 61 0.59 -5.56 6.67
C ARG A 61 0.14 -6.93 6.21
N ILE A 62 0.36 -7.25 4.94
CA ILE A 62 -0.10 -8.50 4.33
C ILE A 62 1.02 -9.08 3.48
N ASP A 63 1.25 -10.37 3.65
CA ASP A 63 2.16 -11.13 2.80
C ASP A 63 1.36 -11.69 1.62
N ILE A 64 1.61 -11.17 0.42
CA ILE A 64 0.87 -11.57 -0.77
C ILE A 64 1.15 -13.02 -1.21
N THR A 65 2.21 -13.64 -0.66
CA THR A 65 2.48 -15.04 -0.94
C THR A 65 1.52 -15.97 -0.18
N LYS A 66 0.76 -15.45 0.78
CA LYS A 66 -0.21 -16.20 1.56
C LYS A 66 -1.62 -15.93 1.07
N ASN A 67 -2.14 -16.86 0.28
CA ASN A 67 -3.44 -16.69 -0.38
C ASN A 67 -4.59 -16.36 0.58
N GLU A 68 -4.61 -17.00 1.75
CA GLU A 68 -5.70 -16.79 2.71
C GLU A 68 -5.78 -15.33 3.17
N ASN A 69 -4.63 -14.73 3.49
CA ASN A 69 -4.58 -13.34 3.93
C ASN A 69 -5.04 -12.40 2.82
N LEU A 70 -4.60 -12.69 1.61
CA LEU A 70 -4.95 -11.87 0.46
C LEU A 70 -6.44 -11.97 0.15
N LYS A 71 -7.02 -13.17 0.20
CA LYS A 71 -8.45 -13.37 -0.01
C LYS A 71 -9.28 -12.62 1.03
N LYS A 72 -8.89 -12.70 2.30
CA LYS A 72 -9.59 -11.97 3.36
C LYS A 72 -9.53 -10.46 3.12
N TYR A 73 -8.39 -9.97 2.69
CA TYR A 73 -8.22 -8.55 2.44
C TYR A 73 -9.15 -8.08 1.31
N PHE A 74 -9.28 -8.86 0.24
CA PHE A 74 -10.12 -8.50 -0.89
C PHE A 74 -11.60 -8.70 -0.64
N LYS A 75 -11.98 -9.48 0.36
CA LYS A 75 -13.35 -9.87 0.63
C LYS A 75 -14.23 -8.68 0.80
N ASN A 76 -14.88 -7.98 0.51
CA ASN A 76 -15.71 -6.80 0.70
C ASN A 76 -15.03 -5.51 0.22
N LYS A 77 -13.91 -5.63 -0.51
CA LYS A 77 -13.24 -4.47 -1.07
C LYS A 77 -13.25 -4.55 -2.59
N LYS A 78 -13.58 -3.45 -3.22
CA LYS A 78 -13.53 -3.33 -4.68
C LYS A 78 -12.58 -2.19 -5.01
N PHE A 79 -11.57 -2.49 -5.81
CA PHE A 79 -10.60 -1.49 -6.24
C PHE A 79 -10.80 -1.13 -7.69
N ASP A 80 -10.69 0.15 -8.00
CA ASP A 80 -10.77 0.62 -9.38
C ASP A 80 -9.46 0.37 -10.13
N LEU A 81 -8.33 0.50 -9.42
CA LEU A 81 -7.00 0.25 -9.98
C LEU A 81 -6.14 -0.50 -8.98
N VAL A 82 -5.24 -1.34 -9.51
CA VAL A 82 -4.26 -2.05 -8.69
C VAL A 82 -2.88 -1.84 -9.30
N PHE A 83 -1.94 -1.36 -8.49
CA PHE A 83 -0.53 -1.24 -8.86
C PHE A 83 0.27 -2.25 -8.04
N HIS A 84 0.91 -3.19 -8.71
CA HIS A 84 1.58 -4.30 -8.06
C HIS A 84 3.10 -4.10 -8.12
N PHE A 85 3.67 -3.62 -7.02
CA PHE A 85 5.12 -3.41 -6.91
C PHE A 85 5.79 -4.35 -5.91
N ALA A 86 5.03 -5.24 -5.29
CA ALA A 86 5.62 -6.15 -4.32
C ALA A 86 6.57 -7.12 -5.02
N ALA A 87 7.81 -7.17 -4.53
CA ALA A 87 8.79 -8.14 -5.02
C ALA A 87 8.47 -9.52 -4.45
N GLN A 88 8.89 -10.53 -5.17
CA GLN A 88 8.71 -11.90 -4.72
C GLN A 88 9.97 -12.46 -4.10
#